data_a4e8e81379af2b2990da180071fbd656
#
_entry.id   a4e8e81379af2b2990da180071fbd656
#
_cell.length_a   1.000
_cell.length_b   1.000
_cell.length_c   1.000
_cell.angle_alpha   90.00
_cell.angle_beta   90.00
_cell.angle_gamma   90.00
#
_symmetry.space_group_name_H-M   'P 1'
#
loop_
_entity.id
_entity.type
_entity.pdbx_description
1 polymer ?
#
loop_
_entity_poly.entity_id
_entity_poly.type
_entity_poly.pdbx_seq_one_letter_code
_entity_poly.pdbx_strand_id
1 'polypeptide(L)'
;MSQPNAVRNLQETHLNRARASLRQALSWYGYLRKSGQLSSKPELASLVKPEIEALTATLNKLDSNVIRIAAFGLVSRGKSAVLNSLLGEKILQTGPLNGVTQWPRSIRWKPGGKVLVELIDTPGLDEIEGDSRAQMARDVARQADLILFVVSGDITRVEYQGLLELRQAQKPLILVFNKIDLYPEIDRTAIYKNLQQLGAGNYQAKPLLPDEIVMVAAEPAPMEVRVEYADGNVSYEWETPPPQVEELKQTILNILNREGRSLLALNALLQARDSEASIAQKTIDLRQKEAEDIIWKFSKYKALAIALNPIPFLDVIGGAITDLALIRSLARFYGLPMTSYEATNLLKTILFSSGGLLLGEIGSSLMLGLGNSTAAIVSSDNPLNITTFAGGALAKLTGGIAQAGIAGYGSYTIGKAAQVYLEKGCTWGHLGASTVIQEILSQVDKNTILYRLREELGGKFGEF
;
A
#
# COMPACT_ATOMS: atom_id res chain seq x y z
N MET A 1 5.13 44.60 -2.12
CA MET A 1 6.38 43.93 -1.70
C MET A 1 6.23 42.88 -0.60
N SER A 2 5.04 42.48 -0.18
CA SER A 2 4.81 41.56 0.96
C SER A 2 4.48 40.08 0.62
N GLN A 3 4.25 39.74 -0.65
CA GLN A 3 3.86 38.36 -1.05
C GLN A 3 5.00 37.32 -1.00
N PRO A 4 6.25 37.59 -1.38
CA PRO A 4 7.29 36.53 -1.40
C PRO A 4 7.65 35.99 0.00
N ASN A 5 7.56 36.83 1.04
CA ASN A 5 7.87 36.41 2.41
C ASN A 5 6.75 35.51 3.03
N ALA A 6 5.49 35.76 2.70
CA ALA A 6 4.37 34.97 3.18
C ALA A 6 4.39 33.54 2.57
N VAL A 7 4.64 33.41 1.28
CA VAL A 7 4.78 32.12 0.58
C VAL A 7 5.96 31.32 1.14
N ARG A 8 7.10 31.99 1.38
CA ARG A 8 8.29 31.35 1.94
C ARG A 8 8.04 30.83 3.36
N ASN A 9 7.35 31.61 4.20
CA ASN A 9 7.00 31.20 5.57
C ASN A 9 6.03 29.98 5.57
N LEU A 10 5.09 29.95 4.63
CA LEU A 10 4.16 28.83 4.47
C LEU A 10 4.89 27.54 4.06
N GLN A 11 5.79 27.61 3.09
CA GLN A 11 6.61 26.49 2.64
C GLN A 11 7.49 25.94 3.78
N GLU A 12 8.09 26.81 4.59
CA GLU A 12 8.90 26.43 5.73
C GLU A 12 8.07 25.74 6.82
N THR A 13 6.85 26.23 7.03
CA THR A 13 5.89 25.60 7.94
C THR A 13 5.52 24.18 7.49
N HIS A 14 5.26 23.96 6.20
CA HIS A 14 4.96 22.65 5.64
C HIS A 14 6.14 21.69 5.81
N LEU A 15 7.36 22.16 5.53
CA LEU A 15 8.58 21.37 5.67
C LEU A 15 8.83 20.95 7.12
N ASN A 16 8.65 21.89 8.07
CA ASN A 16 8.83 21.63 9.49
C ASN A 16 7.77 20.65 10.03
N ARG A 17 6.52 20.74 9.57
CA ARG A 17 5.46 19.77 9.90
C ARG A 17 5.79 18.38 9.38
N ALA A 18 6.26 18.26 8.15
CA ALA A 18 6.68 16.98 7.57
C ALA A 18 7.86 16.36 8.34
N ARG A 19 8.87 17.16 8.71
CA ARG A 19 9.98 16.71 9.57
C ARG A 19 9.50 16.22 10.94
N ALA A 20 8.60 16.97 11.57
CA ALA A 20 8.06 16.59 12.88
C ALA A 20 7.29 15.27 12.78
N SER A 21 6.45 15.08 11.77
CA SER A 21 5.70 13.84 11.54
C SER A 21 6.64 12.63 11.34
N LEU A 22 7.64 12.77 10.46
CA LEU A 22 8.63 11.70 10.23
C LEU A 22 9.45 11.36 11.48
N ARG A 23 9.88 12.36 12.25
CA ARG A 23 10.59 12.13 13.52
C ARG A 23 9.70 11.44 14.54
N GLN A 24 8.43 11.80 14.59
CA GLN A 24 7.45 11.14 15.46
C GLN A 24 7.27 9.67 15.07
N ALA A 25 7.10 9.37 13.77
CA ALA A 25 7.02 8.00 13.27
C ALA A 25 8.27 7.18 13.65
N LEU A 26 9.46 7.71 13.36
CA LEU A 26 10.73 7.05 13.71
C LEU A 26 10.93 6.88 15.22
N SER A 27 10.49 7.84 16.05
CA SER A 27 10.59 7.74 17.51
C SER A 27 9.68 6.65 18.06
N TRP A 28 8.49 6.47 17.47
CA TRP A 28 7.57 5.41 17.84
C TRP A 28 8.15 4.03 17.56
N TYR A 29 8.78 3.83 16.40
CA TYR A 29 9.51 2.60 16.09
C TYR A 29 10.71 2.38 17.01
N GLY A 30 11.43 3.44 17.36
CA GLY A 30 12.50 3.41 18.36
C GLY A 30 12.01 2.95 19.74
N TYR A 31 10.81 3.39 20.15
CA TYR A 31 10.16 2.94 21.36
C TYR A 31 9.77 1.45 21.32
N LEU A 32 9.15 0.99 20.23
CA LEU A 32 8.82 -0.43 20.04
C LEU A 32 10.06 -1.33 20.11
N ARG A 33 11.21 -0.86 19.63
CA ARG A 33 12.47 -1.57 19.75
C ARG A 33 12.98 -1.60 21.21
N LYS A 34 12.89 -0.50 21.92
CA LYS A 34 13.35 -0.39 23.33
C LYS A 34 12.42 -1.13 24.30
N SER A 35 11.11 -1.16 24.05
CA SER A 35 10.14 -1.86 24.91
C SER A 35 10.20 -3.39 24.78
N GLY A 36 11.13 -3.93 24.00
CA GLY A 36 11.29 -5.36 23.80
C GLY A 36 10.30 -6.00 22.82
N GLN A 37 9.31 -5.25 22.35
CA GLN A 37 8.29 -5.78 21.42
C GLN A 37 8.87 -6.17 20.06
N LEU A 38 9.86 -5.43 19.55
CA LEU A 38 10.62 -5.80 18.35
C LEU A 38 11.81 -6.70 18.66
N SER A 39 12.44 -6.55 19.83
CA SER A 39 13.63 -7.32 20.21
C SER A 39 13.31 -8.77 20.55
N SER A 40 12.07 -9.06 21.01
CA SER A 40 11.58 -10.41 21.24
C SER A 40 11.18 -11.15 19.95
N LYS A 41 11.13 -10.45 18.79
CA LYS A 41 10.67 -10.98 17.52
C LYS A 41 11.62 -10.57 16.39
N PRO A 42 12.73 -11.31 16.19
CA PRO A 42 13.73 -10.98 15.16
C PRO A 42 13.17 -10.99 13.74
N GLU A 43 12.13 -11.79 13.47
CA GLU A 43 11.46 -11.85 12.18
C GLU A 43 10.73 -10.54 11.85
N LEU A 44 9.99 -9.98 12.81
CA LEU A 44 9.33 -8.70 12.62
C LEU A 44 10.35 -7.57 12.43
N ALA A 45 11.43 -7.57 13.20
CA ALA A 45 12.49 -6.58 13.07
C ALA A 45 13.14 -6.60 11.68
N SER A 46 13.37 -7.79 11.11
CA SER A 46 13.93 -7.95 9.76
C SER A 46 12.96 -7.51 8.66
N LEU A 47 11.66 -7.79 8.81
CA LEU A 47 10.62 -7.42 7.86
C LEU A 47 10.36 -5.91 7.80
N VAL A 48 10.50 -5.20 8.92
CA VAL A 48 10.20 -3.76 9.05
C VAL A 48 11.43 -2.89 8.80
N LYS A 49 12.62 -3.47 8.87
CA LYS A 49 13.89 -2.75 8.71
C LYS A 49 13.98 -1.94 7.41
N PRO A 50 13.60 -2.45 6.22
CA PRO A 50 13.65 -1.68 4.98
C PRO A 50 12.79 -0.41 5.01
N GLU A 51 11.61 -0.46 5.59
CA GLU A 51 10.71 0.69 5.70
C GLU A 51 11.24 1.75 6.67
N ILE A 52 11.86 1.34 7.77
CA ILE A 52 12.51 2.26 8.71
C ILE A 52 13.71 2.94 8.05
N GLU A 53 14.48 2.21 7.27
CA GLU A 53 15.59 2.77 6.48
C GLU A 53 15.06 3.75 5.42
N ALA A 54 13.96 3.43 4.74
CA ALA A 54 13.29 4.33 3.79
C ALA A 54 12.79 5.62 4.46
N LEU A 55 12.14 5.53 5.62
CA LEU A 55 11.72 6.70 6.42
C LEU A 55 12.91 7.55 6.84
N THR A 56 14.01 6.93 7.26
CA THR A 56 15.24 7.62 7.65
C THR A 56 15.87 8.33 6.46
N ALA A 57 15.94 7.67 5.31
CA ALA A 57 16.42 8.27 4.06
C ALA A 57 15.55 9.46 3.63
N THR A 58 14.23 9.36 3.79
CA THR A 58 13.28 10.45 3.49
C THR A 58 13.50 11.65 4.44
N LEU A 59 13.73 11.42 5.72
CA LEU A 59 14.06 12.49 6.67
C LEU A 59 15.38 13.17 6.31
N ASN A 60 16.43 12.40 6.00
CA ASN A 60 17.72 12.93 5.57
C ASN A 60 17.59 13.76 4.29
N LYS A 61 16.74 13.33 3.34
CA LYS A 61 16.43 14.09 2.13
C LYS A 61 15.77 15.44 2.46
N LEU A 62 14.80 15.47 3.38
CA LEU A 62 14.19 16.71 3.86
C LEU A 62 15.21 17.65 4.54
N ASP A 63 16.12 17.09 5.32
CA ASP A 63 17.13 17.87 6.02
C ASP A 63 18.19 18.43 5.07
N SER A 64 18.56 17.68 4.02
CA SER A 64 19.48 18.14 2.97
C SER A 64 18.86 19.12 1.98
N ASN A 65 17.53 19.28 1.99
CA ASN A 65 16.78 20.19 1.11
C ASN A 65 17.09 19.97 -0.40
N VAL A 66 17.26 18.71 -0.81
CA VAL A 66 17.55 18.31 -2.19
C VAL A 66 16.25 17.92 -2.89
N ILE A 67 15.94 18.61 -3.99
CA ILE A 67 14.80 18.27 -4.85
C ILE A 67 15.26 17.32 -5.94
N ARG A 68 14.57 16.22 -6.12
CA ARG A 68 14.84 15.23 -7.15
C ARG A 68 13.90 15.39 -8.34
N ILE A 69 14.48 15.57 -9.51
CA ILE A 69 13.76 15.68 -10.79
C ILE A 69 14.15 14.47 -11.64
N ALA A 70 13.19 13.62 -12.00
CA ALA A 70 13.45 12.44 -12.81
C ALA A 70 12.94 12.63 -14.24
N ALA A 71 13.77 12.28 -15.21
CA ALA A 71 13.38 12.19 -16.63
C ALA A 71 12.85 10.78 -16.92
N PHE A 72 11.63 10.69 -17.43
CA PHE A 72 10.91 9.46 -17.72
C PHE A 72 10.40 9.47 -19.16
N GLY A 73 10.25 8.33 -19.80
CA GLY A 73 9.79 8.20 -21.19
C GLY A 73 10.41 7.02 -21.91
N LEU A 74 9.98 6.74 -23.14
CA LEU A 74 10.54 5.63 -23.97
C LEU A 74 12.01 5.86 -24.33
N VAL A 75 12.65 4.80 -24.83
CA VAL A 75 13.98 4.88 -25.41
C VAL A 75 14.00 5.85 -26.59
N SER A 76 15.13 6.47 -26.84
CA SER A 76 15.36 7.40 -27.96
C SER A 76 14.47 8.66 -28.00
N ARG A 77 13.69 8.94 -26.95
CA ARG A 77 12.94 10.20 -26.82
C ARG A 77 13.83 11.40 -26.41
N GLY A 78 15.09 11.13 -26.03
CA GLY A 78 16.08 12.14 -25.71
C GLY A 78 16.08 12.58 -24.24
N LYS A 79 15.72 11.69 -23.29
CA LYS A 79 15.77 11.98 -21.84
C LYS A 79 17.14 12.52 -21.41
N SER A 80 18.21 11.78 -21.70
CA SER A 80 19.57 12.17 -21.37
C SER A 80 20.01 13.47 -22.06
N ALA A 81 19.54 13.70 -23.30
CA ALA A 81 19.81 14.94 -24.03
C ALA A 81 19.12 16.15 -23.34
N VAL A 82 17.85 16.00 -22.93
CA VAL A 82 17.12 17.04 -22.18
C VAL A 82 17.86 17.37 -20.88
N LEU A 83 18.30 16.37 -20.13
CA LEU A 83 19.04 16.59 -18.89
C LEU A 83 20.42 17.23 -19.13
N ASN A 84 21.17 16.81 -20.15
CA ASN A 84 22.44 17.43 -20.54
C ASN A 84 22.25 18.92 -20.91
N SER A 85 21.20 19.22 -21.65
CA SER A 85 20.92 20.60 -22.07
C SER A 85 20.49 21.49 -20.89
N LEU A 86 19.77 20.94 -19.91
CA LEU A 86 19.48 21.65 -18.66
C LEU A 86 20.75 21.91 -17.83
N LEU A 87 21.71 20.97 -17.85
CA LEU A 87 22.99 21.10 -17.17
C LEU A 87 23.91 22.11 -17.88
N GLY A 88 23.77 22.25 -19.21
CA GLY A 88 24.68 22.99 -20.05
C GLY A 88 25.98 22.23 -20.38
N GLU A 89 26.05 20.94 -20.03
CA GLU A 89 27.23 20.07 -20.20
C GLU A 89 26.79 18.66 -20.63
N LYS A 90 27.56 18.01 -21.51
CA LYS A 90 27.32 16.62 -21.95
C LYS A 90 27.93 15.62 -20.98
N ILE A 91 27.25 15.37 -19.85
CA ILE A 91 27.69 14.43 -18.80
C ILE A 91 27.08 13.04 -19.02
N LEU A 92 25.81 12.99 -19.42
CA LEU A 92 25.09 11.75 -19.70
C LEU A 92 25.40 11.29 -21.13
N GLN A 93 25.60 10.00 -21.29
CA GLN A 93 25.78 9.44 -22.62
C GLN A 93 24.47 9.49 -23.39
N THR A 94 24.53 10.08 -24.58
CA THR A 94 23.42 10.10 -25.55
C THR A 94 23.83 9.24 -26.74
N GLY A 95 22.90 8.51 -27.32
CA GLY A 95 23.18 7.69 -28.51
C GLY A 95 21.93 7.13 -29.15
N PRO A 96 21.97 6.79 -30.45
CA PRO A 96 20.85 6.21 -31.16
C PRO A 96 20.60 4.73 -30.83
N LEU A 97 21.52 4.07 -30.13
CA LEU A 97 21.39 2.68 -29.74
C LEU A 97 20.56 2.52 -28.49
N ASN A 98 19.70 1.50 -28.46
CA ASN A 98 18.88 1.14 -27.31
C ASN A 98 19.76 0.73 -26.12
N GLY A 99 19.34 1.05 -24.89
CA GLY A 99 19.98 0.56 -23.68
C GLY A 99 21.23 1.30 -23.20
N VAL A 100 21.44 2.55 -23.63
CA VAL A 100 22.57 3.37 -23.15
C VAL A 100 22.48 3.62 -21.63
N THR A 101 21.28 3.82 -21.11
CA THR A 101 21.03 4.01 -19.68
C THR A 101 20.41 2.74 -19.10
N GLN A 102 21.23 1.82 -18.58
CA GLN A 102 20.77 0.56 -17.96
C GLN A 102 20.33 0.74 -16.51
N TRP A 103 20.87 1.74 -15.82
CA TRP A 103 20.59 2.02 -14.41
C TRP A 103 20.31 3.50 -14.22
N PRO A 104 19.42 3.90 -13.28
CA PRO A 104 19.20 5.29 -12.97
C PRO A 104 20.50 5.98 -12.54
N ARG A 105 20.82 7.12 -13.15
CA ARG A 105 21.97 7.94 -12.80
C ARG A 105 21.51 9.27 -12.25
N SER A 106 22.12 9.71 -11.16
CA SER A 106 21.81 11.01 -10.56
C SER A 106 22.95 11.98 -10.73
N ILE A 107 22.63 13.23 -11.09
CA ILE A 107 23.58 14.31 -11.28
C ILE A 107 23.09 15.54 -10.54
N ARG A 108 23.99 16.20 -9.83
CA ARG A 108 23.66 17.45 -9.12
C ARG A 108 23.61 18.61 -10.08
N TRP A 109 22.52 19.36 -10.03
CA TRP A 109 22.29 20.56 -10.81
C TRP A 109 22.10 21.76 -9.87
N LYS A 110 22.73 22.88 -10.18
CA LYS A 110 22.61 24.15 -9.45
C LYS A 110 22.01 25.21 -10.37
N PRO A 111 20.70 25.24 -10.57
CA PRO A 111 20.07 26.13 -11.54
C PRO A 111 20.12 27.62 -11.16
N GLY A 112 20.70 27.95 -10.03
CA GLY A 112 20.70 29.29 -9.44
C GLY A 112 19.80 29.32 -8.19
N GLY A 113 20.31 29.86 -7.07
CA GLY A 113 19.57 29.97 -5.83
C GLY A 113 20.01 28.98 -4.72
N LYS A 114 19.16 28.83 -3.70
CA LYS A 114 19.45 28.06 -2.47
C LYS A 114 19.01 26.59 -2.52
N VAL A 115 18.40 26.17 -3.63
CA VAL A 115 17.86 24.81 -3.77
C VAL A 115 18.88 23.94 -4.51
N LEU A 116 19.22 22.82 -3.92
CA LEU A 116 20.00 21.77 -4.58
C LEU A 116 19.04 20.87 -5.35
N VAL A 117 19.35 20.64 -6.63
CA VAL A 117 18.56 19.76 -7.49
C VAL A 117 19.41 18.55 -7.84
N GLU A 118 18.81 17.38 -7.79
CA GLU A 118 19.37 16.12 -8.28
C GLU A 118 18.53 15.69 -9.48
N LEU A 119 19.14 15.67 -10.66
CA LEU A 119 18.54 15.17 -11.89
C LEU A 119 18.77 13.67 -11.97
N ILE A 120 17.72 12.89 -12.21
CA ILE A 120 17.76 11.44 -12.32
C ILE A 120 17.43 11.05 -13.76
N ASP A 121 18.40 10.46 -14.46
CA ASP A 121 18.18 9.84 -15.76
C ASP A 121 17.71 8.39 -15.56
N THR A 122 16.66 7.98 -16.26
CA THR A 122 16.09 6.63 -16.12
C THR A 122 16.17 5.84 -17.41
N PRO A 123 16.25 4.49 -17.35
CA PRO A 123 16.11 3.64 -18.52
C PRO A 123 14.80 3.89 -19.26
N GLY A 124 14.70 3.50 -20.53
CA GLY A 124 13.49 3.63 -21.32
C GLY A 124 12.39 2.68 -20.87
N LEU A 125 11.14 3.13 -21.01
CA LEU A 125 9.95 2.34 -20.67
C LEU A 125 9.81 1.05 -21.47
N ASP A 126 10.34 1.03 -22.67
CA ASP A 126 10.27 -0.08 -23.62
C ASP A 126 11.37 -1.13 -23.42
N GLU A 127 12.40 -0.81 -22.64
CA GLU A 127 13.46 -1.76 -22.27
C GLU A 127 13.04 -2.73 -21.16
N ILE A 128 11.89 -2.49 -20.56
CA ILE A 128 11.41 -3.23 -19.40
C ILE A 128 10.08 -3.89 -19.74
N GLU A 129 9.98 -5.20 -19.55
CA GLU A 129 8.78 -5.97 -19.86
C GLU A 129 7.74 -5.94 -18.73
N GLY A 130 6.46 -5.78 -19.10
CA GLY A 130 5.27 -6.04 -18.28
C GLY A 130 5.29 -5.45 -16.87
N ASP A 131 5.20 -6.30 -15.86
CA ASP A 131 5.10 -5.91 -14.43
C ASP A 131 6.33 -5.15 -13.91
N SER A 132 7.51 -5.39 -14.49
CA SER A 132 8.75 -4.68 -14.15
C SER A 132 8.69 -3.21 -14.55
N ARG A 133 7.96 -2.87 -15.63
CA ARG A 133 7.73 -1.48 -16.07
C ARG A 133 6.90 -0.69 -15.05
N ALA A 134 5.79 -1.28 -14.60
CA ALA A 134 4.94 -0.67 -13.58
C ALA A 134 5.69 -0.51 -12.26
N GLN A 135 6.55 -1.45 -11.92
CA GLN A 135 7.38 -1.36 -10.73
C GLN A 135 8.40 -0.22 -10.84
N MET A 136 9.12 -0.11 -11.98
CA MET A 136 10.07 0.97 -12.23
C MET A 136 9.38 2.34 -12.22
N ALA A 137 8.21 2.47 -12.86
CA ALA A 137 7.42 3.70 -12.82
C ALA A 137 7.09 4.11 -11.38
N ARG A 138 6.68 3.15 -10.55
CA ARG A 138 6.43 3.38 -9.11
C ARG A 138 7.70 3.79 -8.36
N ASP A 139 8.84 3.14 -8.62
CA ASP A 139 10.10 3.44 -7.93
C ASP A 139 10.64 4.82 -8.30
N VAL A 140 10.55 5.21 -9.59
CA VAL A 140 10.88 6.56 -10.04
C VAL A 140 9.93 7.59 -9.42
N ALA A 141 8.62 7.30 -9.42
CA ALA A 141 7.64 8.16 -8.80
C ALA A 141 7.88 8.33 -7.29
N ARG A 142 8.31 7.29 -6.58
CA ARG A 142 8.66 7.37 -5.15
C ARG A 142 9.85 8.29 -4.90
N GLN A 143 10.88 8.22 -5.73
CA GLN A 143 12.14 8.96 -5.54
C GLN A 143 12.05 10.42 -5.99
N ALA A 144 11.32 10.69 -7.07
CA ALA A 144 11.21 12.01 -7.66
C ALA A 144 10.25 12.94 -6.92
N ASP A 145 10.57 14.22 -6.89
CA ASP A 145 9.70 15.30 -6.41
C ASP A 145 9.01 16.01 -7.58
N LEU A 146 9.62 15.97 -8.76
CA LEU A 146 9.09 16.44 -10.03
C LEU A 146 9.47 15.44 -11.12
N ILE A 147 8.55 15.17 -12.04
CA ILE A 147 8.76 14.25 -13.16
C ILE A 147 8.78 15.05 -14.46
N LEU A 148 9.81 14.84 -15.28
CA LEU A 148 9.87 15.27 -16.66
C LEU A 148 9.51 14.07 -17.55
N PHE A 149 8.29 14.03 -18.06
CA PHE A 149 7.87 12.97 -18.97
C PHE A 149 8.23 13.36 -20.40
N VAL A 150 9.30 12.76 -20.94
CA VAL A 150 9.88 13.14 -22.23
C VAL A 150 9.28 12.28 -23.35
N VAL A 151 8.68 12.96 -24.31
CA VAL A 151 8.11 12.37 -25.53
C VAL A 151 8.68 13.08 -26.77
N SER A 152 8.58 12.47 -27.93
CA SER A 152 8.90 13.11 -29.21
C SER A 152 8.10 12.45 -30.35
N GLY A 153 7.60 13.25 -31.31
CA GLY A 153 6.69 12.77 -32.35
C GLY A 153 5.35 12.31 -31.78
N ASP A 154 4.75 11.30 -32.39
CA ASP A 154 3.46 10.76 -31.95
C ASP A 154 3.58 10.05 -30.59
N ILE A 155 2.65 10.40 -29.72
CA ILE A 155 2.56 9.77 -28.38
C ILE A 155 1.90 8.39 -28.55
N THR A 156 2.60 7.37 -28.14
CA THR A 156 2.14 5.99 -28.19
C THR A 156 1.21 5.63 -27.03
N ARG A 157 0.44 4.55 -27.16
CA ARG A 157 -0.38 4.04 -26.04
C ARG A 157 0.46 3.65 -24.82
N VAL A 158 1.67 3.15 -25.04
CA VAL A 158 2.59 2.79 -23.94
C VAL A 158 3.03 4.04 -23.17
N GLU A 159 3.37 5.12 -23.89
CA GLU A 159 3.70 6.41 -23.25
C GLU A 159 2.49 6.98 -22.50
N TYR A 160 1.32 6.92 -23.11
CA TYR A 160 0.10 7.36 -22.45
C TYR A 160 -0.21 6.59 -21.17
N GLN A 161 -0.06 5.25 -21.17
CA GLN A 161 -0.23 4.42 -19.97
C GLN A 161 0.79 4.77 -18.90
N GLY A 162 2.07 4.89 -19.24
CA GLY A 162 3.11 5.32 -18.30
C GLY A 162 2.85 6.71 -17.71
N LEU A 163 2.34 7.64 -18.52
CA LEU A 163 1.91 8.95 -18.07
C LEU A 163 0.79 8.86 -17.03
N LEU A 164 -0.23 8.02 -17.29
CA LEU A 164 -1.34 7.80 -16.35
C LEU A 164 -0.88 7.20 -15.03
N GLU A 165 -0.02 6.20 -15.06
CA GLU A 165 0.53 5.57 -13.85
C GLU A 165 1.28 6.59 -12.98
N LEU A 166 2.09 7.44 -13.59
CA LEU A 166 2.80 8.51 -12.88
C LEU A 166 1.85 9.59 -12.33
N ARG A 167 0.78 9.91 -13.05
CA ARG A 167 -0.27 10.84 -12.57
C ARG A 167 -1.05 10.26 -11.39
N GLN A 168 -1.34 8.96 -11.38
CA GLN A 168 -1.99 8.29 -10.25
C GLN A 168 -1.14 8.35 -8.98
N ALA A 169 0.19 8.40 -9.11
CA ALA A 169 1.11 8.62 -8.00
C ALA A 169 1.06 10.04 -7.42
N GLN A 170 0.17 10.92 -7.94
CA GLN A 170 -0.05 12.30 -7.50
C GLN A 170 1.21 13.17 -7.46
N LYS A 171 2.18 12.88 -8.33
CA LYS A 171 3.41 13.67 -8.45
C LYS A 171 3.23 14.80 -9.44
N PRO A 172 3.84 15.95 -9.20
CA PRO A 172 3.97 16.99 -10.21
C PRO A 172 4.70 16.45 -11.43
N LEU A 173 4.16 16.75 -12.61
CA LEU A 173 4.67 16.22 -13.86
C LEU A 173 4.61 17.32 -14.93
N ILE A 174 5.71 17.47 -15.68
CA ILE A 174 5.79 18.28 -16.90
C ILE A 174 5.93 17.30 -18.07
N LEU A 175 5.04 17.43 -19.05
CA LEU A 175 5.21 16.75 -20.35
C LEU A 175 6.20 17.55 -21.19
N VAL A 176 7.36 16.95 -21.48
CA VAL A 176 8.42 17.56 -22.28
C VAL A 176 8.34 16.98 -23.68
N PHE A 177 7.85 17.76 -24.64
CA PHE A 177 7.86 17.38 -26.05
C PHE A 177 9.18 17.81 -26.65
N ASN A 178 10.05 16.83 -26.88
CA ASN A 178 11.41 17.02 -27.36
C ASN A 178 11.52 16.83 -28.89
N LYS A 179 12.61 17.33 -29.49
CA LYS A 179 12.92 17.26 -30.93
C LYS A 179 11.94 18.08 -31.76
N ILE A 180 11.54 19.26 -31.28
CA ILE A 180 10.62 20.15 -32.04
C ILE A 180 11.23 20.63 -33.35
N ASP A 181 12.55 20.61 -33.47
CA ASP A 181 13.29 20.88 -34.71
C ASP A 181 12.92 19.90 -35.83
N LEU A 182 12.54 18.67 -35.49
CA LEU A 182 12.09 17.64 -36.43
C LEU A 182 10.58 17.68 -36.70
N TYR A 183 9.81 18.43 -35.90
CA TYR A 183 8.34 18.45 -35.94
C TYR A 183 7.78 19.87 -35.93
N PRO A 184 8.14 20.74 -36.93
CA PRO A 184 7.76 22.14 -36.93
C PRO A 184 6.25 22.40 -37.02
N GLU A 185 5.48 21.42 -37.53
CA GLU A 185 4.02 21.52 -37.68
C GLU A 185 3.26 21.19 -36.38
N ILE A 186 3.94 20.69 -35.35
CA ILE A 186 3.31 20.27 -34.09
C ILE A 186 3.35 21.41 -33.09
N ASP A 187 2.16 21.81 -32.60
CA ASP A 187 1.99 22.76 -31.50
C ASP A 187 1.45 22.06 -30.23
N ARG A 188 1.42 22.82 -29.13
CA ARG A 188 0.87 22.33 -27.84
C ARG A 188 -0.57 21.85 -27.95
N THR A 189 -1.36 22.51 -28.80
CA THR A 189 -2.78 22.18 -28.99
C THR A 189 -2.95 20.84 -29.68
N ALA A 190 -2.10 20.55 -30.66
CA ALA A 190 -2.06 19.25 -31.34
C ALA A 190 -1.68 18.12 -30.37
N ILE A 191 -0.65 18.33 -29.55
CA ILE A 191 -0.23 17.38 -28.49
C ILE A 191 -1.39 17.14 -27.50
N TYR A 192 -2.02 18.21 -27.04
CA TYR A 192 -3.13 18.10 -26.10
C TYR A 192 -4.32 17.33 -26.67
N LYS A 193 -4.69 17.59 -27.93
CA LYS A 193 -5.74 16.85 -28.63
C LYS A 193 -5.41 15.36 -28.79
N ASN A 194 -4.16 15.04 -29.11
CA ASN A 194 -3.70 13.66 -29.21
C ASN A 194 -3.84 12.94 -27.86
N LEU A 195 -3.43 13.56 -26.75
CA LEU A 195 -3.60 13.02 -25.40
C LEU A 195 -5.08 12.83 -25.04
N GLN A 196 -5.96 13.75 -25.42
CA GLN A 196 -7.41 13.60 -25.22
C GLN A 196 -7.99 12.43 -26.01
N GLN A 197 -7.54 12.22 -27.26
CA GLN A 197 -7.98 11.09 -28.09
C GLN A 197 -7.53 9.75 -27.51
N LEU A 198 -6.29 9.66 -27.04
CA LEU A 198 -5.77 8.47 -26.36
C LEU A 198 -6.51 8.15 -25.06
N GLY A 199 -7.00 9.18 -24.38
CA GLY A 199 -7.79 9.09 -23.14
C GLY A 199 -9.29 8.86 -23.36
N ALA A 200 -9.78 8.85 -24.60
CA ALA A 200 -11.18 8.67 -24.89
C ALA A 200 -11.69 7.33 -24.36
N GLY A 201 -12.64 7.37 -23.42
CA GLY A 201 -13.18 6.20 -22.72
C GLY A 201 -12.64 5.97 -21.29
N ASN A 202 -11.66 6.72 -20.84
CA ASN A 202 -11.14 6.62 -19.47
C ASN A 202 -11.47 7.88 -18.65
N TYR A 203 -12.65 7.90 -18.04
CA TYR A 203 -13.16 9.03 -17.26
C TYR A 203 -12.38 9.31 -15.96
N GLN A 204 -11.47 8.44 -15.54
CA GLN A 204 -10.69 8.62 -14.31
C GLN A 204 -9.37 9.35 -14.54
N ALA A 205 -8.92 9.50 -15.77
CA ALA A 205 -7.70 10.21 -16.09
C ALA A 205 -7.94 11.72 -16.08
N LYS A 206 -7.36 12.45 -15.13
CA LYS A 206 -7.31 13.92 -15.22
C LYS A 206 -6.40 14.29 -16.41
N PRO A 207 -6.90 14.97 -17.43
CA PRO A 207 -6.06 15.38 -18.56
C PRO A 207 -4.97 16.34 -18.06
N LEU A 208 -3.81 16.29 -18.73
CA LEU A 208 -2.79 17.32 -18.56
C LEU A 208 -3.36 18.68 -18.98
N LEU A 209 -2.98 19.73 -18.27
CA LEU A 209 -3.29 21.08 -18.71
C LEU A 209 -2.29 21.50 -19.80
N PRO A 210 -2.67 22.39 -20.74
CA PRO A 210 -1.74 22.88 -21.75
C PRO A 210 -0.45 23.51 -21.17
N ASP A 211 -0.55 24.13 -19.99
CA ASP A 211 0.57 24.73 -19.27
C ASP A 211 1.54 23.70 -18.65
N GLU A 212 1.13 22.43 -18.59
CA GLU A 212 1.98 21.32 -18.17
C GLU A 212 2.77 20.71 -19.34
N ILE A 213 2.61 21.25 -20.56
CA ILE A 213 3.30 20.82 -21.78
C ILE A 213 4.35 21.85 -22.15
N VAL A 214 5.61 21.43 -22.24
CA VAL A 214 6.74 22.28 -22.63
C VAL A 214 7.42 21.69 -23.86
N MET A 215 7.69 22.51 -24.86
CA MET A 215 8.29 22.10 -26.12
C MET A 215 9.78 22.46 -26.14
N VAL A 216 10.64 21.49 -26.50
CA VAL A 216 12.09 21.67 -26.48
C VAL A 216 12.78 21.01 -27.67
N ALA A 217 13.95 21.55 -28.07
CA ALA A 217 14.93 20.88 -28.92
C ALA A 217 16.22 20.75 -28.10
N ALA A 218 16.39 19.61 -27.41
CA ALA A 218 17.51 19.41 -26.50
C ALA A 218 18.85 19.17 -27.22
N GLU A 219 18.82 18.53 -28.36
CA GLU A 219 19.98 18.28 -29.21
C GLU A 219 19.50 18.44 -30.67
N PRO A 220 19.38 19.71 -31.16
CA PRO A 220 18.87 19.96 -32.51
C PRO A 220 19.74 19.31 -33.58
N ALA A 221 19.09 18.86 -34.66
CA ALA A 221 19.81 18.32 -35.81
C ALA A 221 20.64 19.40 -36.52
N PRO A 222 21.81 19.07 -37.05
CA PRO A 222 22.55 19.98 -37.90
C PRO A 222 21.70 20.40 -39.11
N MET A 223 21.76 21.68 -39.47
CA MET A 223 21.07 22.23 -40.63
C MET A 223 22.10 22.85 -41.59
N GLU A 224 21.80 22.78 -42.88
CA GLU A 224 22.60 23.44 -43.89
C GLU A 224 22.25 24.92 -43.91
N VAL A 225 23.25 25.75 -43.66
CA VAL A 225 23.15 27.22 -43.69
C VAL A 225 23.86 27.76 -44.90
N ARG A 226 23.19 28.62 -45.65
CA ARG A 226 23.77 29.38 -46.75
C ARG A 226 24.50 30.60 -46.19
N VAL A 227 25.81 30.61 -46.31
CA VAL A 227 26.66 31.73 -45.89
C VAL A 227 27.00 32.58 -47.10
N GLU A 228 26.62 33.85 -47.12
CA GLU A 228 27.00 34.83 -48.14
C GLU A 228 28.16 35.66 -47.62
N TYR A 229 29.28 35.60 -48.33
CA TYR A 229 30.45 36.41 -47.99
C TYR A 229 30.38 37.77 -48.63
N ALA A 230 31.09 38.75 -48.07
CA ALA A 230 31.13 40.14 -48.57
C ALA A 230 31.69 40.29 -49.99
N ASP A 231 32.38 39.25 -50.51
CA ASP A 231 32.88 39.16 -51.87
C ASP A 231 31.89 38.59 -52.88
N GLY A 232 30.66 38.30 -52.45
CA GLY A 232 29.58 37.72 -53.26
C GLY A 232 29.66 36.17 -53.43
N ASN A 233 30.63 35.53 -52.83
CA ASN A 233 30.70 34.08 -52.80
C ASN A 233 29.64 33.50 -51.84
N VAL A 234 29.10 32.35 -52.21
CA VAL A 234 28.14 31.60 -51.43
C VAL A 234 28.73 30.25 -51.07
N SER A 235 28.78 29.91 -49.80
CA SER A 235 29.07 28.56 -49.35
C SER A 235 27.89 27.95 -48.58
N TYR A 236 27.85 26.63 -48.52
CA TYR A 236 26.89 25.88 -47.73
C TYR A 236 27.66 25.20 -46.60
N GLU A 237 27.32 25.52 -45.37
CA GLU A 237 27.96 24.99 -44.15
C GLU A 237 26.97 24.33 -43.26
N TRP A 238 27.36 23.23 -42.64
CA TRP A 238 26.51 22.56 -41.64
C TRP A 238 26.71 23.22 -40.28
N GLU A 239 25.63 23.79 -39.75
CA GLU A 239 25.65 24.39 -38.44
C GLU A 239 24.67 23.65 -37.52
N THR A 240 25.09 23.39 -36.28
CA THR A 240 24.22 22.80 -35.25
C THR A 240 23.67 23.93 -34.42
N PRO A 241 22.34 24.17 -34.45
CA PRO A 241 21.72 25.20 -33.64
C PRO A 241 21.91 24.95 -32.13
N PRO A 242 21.93 25.98 -31.29
CA PRO A 242 21.99 25.79 -29.86
C PRO A 242 20.72 25.10 -29.31
N PRO A 243 20.83 24.34 -28.21
CA PRO A 243 19.68 23.71 -27.57
C PRO A 243 18.61 24.73 -27.18
N GLN A 244 17.35 24.41 -27.45
CA GLN A 244 16.18 25.21 -27.11
C GLN A 244 15.47 24.61 -25.89
N VAL A 245 15.98 24.91 -24.68
CA VAL A 245 15.47 24.35 -23.42
C VAL A 245 15.15 25.43 -22.38
N GLU A 246 15.25 26.70 -22.76
CA GLU A 246 15.11 27.80 -21.80
C GLU A 246 13.70 27.86 -21.19
N GLU A 247 12.66 27.59 -21.98
CA GLU A 247 11.30 27.53 -21.47
C GLU A 247 11.13 26.43 -20.41
N LEU A 248 11.69 25.25 -20.64
CA LEU A 248 11.67 24.16 -19.67
C LEU A 248 12.40 24.54 -18.39
N LYS A 249 13.57 25.16 -18.54
CA LYS A 249 14.38 25.64 -17.41
C LYS A 249 13.62 26.67 -16.59
N GLN A 250 12.96 27.64 -17.23
CA GLN A 250 12.15 28.66 -16.54
C GLN A 250 10.92 28.03 -15.86
N THR A 251 10.25 27.10 -16.52
CA THR A 251 9.12 26.37 -15.93
C THR A 251 9.54 25.61 -14.67
N ILE A 252 10.66 24.86 -14.73
CA ILE A 252 11.21 24.19 -13.56
C ILE A 252 11.55 25.18 -12.45
N LEU A 253 12.27 26.26 -12.77
CA LEU A 253 12.63 27.30 -11.79
C LEU A 253 11.42 27.94 -11.14
N ASN A 254 10.37 28.20 -11.90
CA ASN A 254 9.11 28.76 -11.38
C ASN A 254 8.45 27.79 -10.38
N ILE A 255 8.38 26.50 -10.71
CA ILE A 255 7.86 25.48 -9.80
C ILE A 255 8.72 25.38 -8.55
N LEU A 256 10.05 25.30 -8.68
CA LEU A 256 10.97 25.20 -7.55
C LEU A 256 10.90 26.42 -6.62
N ASN A 257 10.81 27.61 -7.17
CA ASN A 257 10.71 28.85 -6.39
C ASN A 257 9.37 28.99 -5.68
N ARG A 258 8.28 28.61 -6.36
CA ARG A 258 6.92 28.77 -5.85
C ARG A 258 6.52 27.66 -4.87
N GLU A 259 6.94 26.42 -5.12
CA GLU A 259 6.38 25.25 -4.44
C GLU A 259 7.44 24.24 -3.98
N GLY A 260 8.73 24.43 -4.32
CA GLY A 260 9.77 23.40 -4.17
C GLY A 260 9.86 22.78 -2.77
N ARG A 261 9.77 23.58 -1.71
CA ARG A 261 9.79 23.06 -0.33
C ARG A 261 8.48 22.37 0.06
N SER A 262 7.35 22.86 -0.45
CA SER A 262 6.05 22.21 -0.24
C SER A 262 5.96 20.88 -0.96
N LEU A 263 6.58 20.77 -2.14
CA LEU A 263 6.69 19.51 -2.89
C LEU A 263 7.54 18.49 -2.13
N LEU A 264 8.69 18.90 -1.59
CA LEU A 264 9.51 18.05 -0.72
C LEU A 264 8.72 17.56 0.48
N ALA A 265 7.99 18.45 1.16
CA ALA A 265 7.18 18.12 2.32
C ALA A 265 6.06 17.14 1.97
N LEU A 266 5.32 17.40 0.89
CA LEU A 266 4.24 16.53 0.42
C LEU A 266 4.76 15.14 0.06
N ASN A 267 5.85 15.09 -0.69
CA ASN A 267 6.48 13.85 -1.12
C ASN A 267 6.96 13.00 0.06
N ALA A 268 7.58 13.64 1.04
CA ALA A 268 8.02 12.98 2.25
C ALA A 268 6.84 12.43 3.08
N LEU A 269 5.72 13.16 3.15
CA LEU A 269 4.51 12.68 3.83
C LEU A 269 3.86 11.51 3.09
N LEU A 270 3.83 11.53 1.75
CA LEU A 270 3.33 10.41 0.95
C LEU A 270 4.19 9.16 1.15
N GLN A 271 5.52 9.30 1.08
CA GLN A 271 6.45 8.20 1.36
C GLN A 271 6.32 7.66 2.78
N ALA A 272 6.15 8.55 3.77
CA ALA A 272 5.92 8.15 5.15
C ALA A 272 4.65 7.33 5.30
N ARG A 273 3.54 7.79 4.70
CA ARG A 273 2.26 7.07 4.70
C ARG A 273 2.38 5.68 4.06
N ASP A 274 3.05 5.58 2.92
CA ASP A 274 3.24 4.30 2.23
C ASP A 274 4.09 3.34 3.07
N SER A 275 5.17 3.84 3.70
CA SER A 275 6.00 3.04 4.60
C SER A 275 5.24 2.61 5.85
N GLU A 276 4.44 3.49 6.46
CA GLU A 276 3.59 3.17 7.61
C GLU A 276 2.54 2.11 7.25
N ALA A 277 1.89 2.23 6.08
CA ALA A 277 0.93 1.24 5.60
C ALA A 277 1.60 -0.13 5.35
N SER A 278 2.79 -0.14 4.74
CA SER A 278 3.58 -1.37 4.53
C SER A 278 3.98 -2.03 5.85
N ILE A 279 4.43 -1.25 6.84
CA ILE A 279 4.77 -1.75 8.17
C ILE A 279 3.53 -2.33 8.87
N ALA A 280 2.40 -1.61 8.80
CA ALA A 280 1.15 -2.07 9.38
C ALA A 280 0.72 -3.41 8.76
N GLN A 281 0.73 -3.52 7.44
CA GLN A 281 0.37 -4.75 6.73
C GLN A 281 1.29 -5.92 7.11
N LYS A 282 2.61 -5.74 7.04
CA LYS A 282 3.58 -6.78 7.41
C LYS A 282 3.44 -7.21 8.88
N THR A 283 3.10 -6.28 9.75
CA THR A 283 2.85 -6.56 11.17
C THR A 283 1.56 -7.37 11.35
N ILE A 284 0.50 -7.03 10.62
CA ILE A 284 -0.76 -7.77 10.62
C ILE A 284 -0.54 -9.20 10.11
N ASP A 285 0.14 -9.36 8.97
CA ASP A 285 0.40 -10.67 8.34
C ASP A 285 1.19 -11.60 9.26
N LEU A 286 2.18 -11.08 9.98
CA LEU A 286 2.94 -11.84 10.97
C LEU A 286 2.08 -12.18 12.20
N ARG A 287 1.33 -11.21 12.72
CA ARG A 287 0.43 -11.41 13.85
C ARG A 287 -0.70 -12.38 13.52
N GLN A 288 -1.15 -12.43 12.28
CA GLN A 288 -2.19 -13.35 11.85
C GLN A 288 -1.79 -14.82 12.07
N LYS A 289 -0.56 -15.20 11.72
CA LYS A 289 -0.04 -16.54 11.97
C LYS A 289 0.05 -16.88 13.47
N GLU A 290 0.58 -15.94 14.27
CA GLU A 290 0.67 -16.14 15.72
C GLU A 290 -0.70 -16.18 16.40
N ALA A 291 -1.65 -15.36 15.93
CA ALA A 291 -3.04 -15.40 16.39
C ALA A 291 -3.69 -16.75 16.06
N GLU A 292 -3.42 -17.31 14.87
CA GLU A 292 -3.86 -18.63 14.49
C GLU A 292 -3.33 -19.73 15.41
N ASP A 293 -2.08 -19.65 15.82
CA ASP A 293 -1.49 -20.57 16.80
C ASP A 293 -2.18 -20.48 18.16
N ILE A 294 -2.53 -19.26 18.60
CA ILE A 294 -3.32 -19.07 19.82
C ILE A 294 -4.70 -19.73 19.67
N ILE A 295 -5.41 -19.45 18.60
CA ILE A 295 -6.72 -20.03 18.30
C ILE A 295 -6.63 -21.55 18.32
N TRP A 296 -5.63 -22.10 17.62
CA TRP A 296 -5.42 -23.53 17.53
C TRP A 296 -5.14 -24.19 18.89
N LYS A 297 -4.32 -23.57 19.72
CA LYS A 297 -4.04 -24.05 21.09
C LYS A 297 -5.33 -24.11 21.92
N PHE A 298 -6.11 -23.06 21.94
CA PHE A 298 -7.38 -23.02 22.70
C PHE A 298 -8.39 -24.04 22.17
N SER A 299 -8.51 -24.19 20.85
CA SER A 299 -9.39 -25.18 20.21
C SER A 299 -9.01 -26.60 20.60
N LYS A 300 -7.71 -26.92 20.65
CA LYS A 300 -7.20 -28.22 21.13
C LYS A 300 -7.48 -28.44 22.61
N TYR A 301 -7.21 -27.43 23.45
CA TYR A 301 -7.49 -27.55 24.88
C TYR A 301 -8.97 -27.79 25.16
N LYS A 302 -9.86 -27.09 24.46
CA LYS A 302 -11.30 -27.30 24.58
C LYS A 302 -11.71 -28.71 24.14
N ALA A 303 -11.23 -29.13 22.97
CA ALA A 303 -11.48 -30.48 22.47
C ALA A 303 -10.97 -31.58 23.44
N LEU A 304 -9.78 -31.42 23.98
CA LEU A 304 -9.20 -32.34 24.94
C LEU A 304 -9.99 -32.37 26.28
N ALA A 305 -10.38 -31.24 26.79
CA ALA A 305 -11.18 -31.13 28.01
C ALA A 305 -12.51 -31.89 27.89
N ILE A 306 -13.16 -31.77 26.74
CA ILE A 306 -14.42 -32.48 26.46
C ILE A 306 -14.19 -33.98 26.24
N ALA A 307 -13.09 -34.38 25.58
CA ALA A 307 -12.76 -35.80 25.38
C ALA A 307 -12.50 -36.54 26.70
N LEU A 308 -11.91 -35.85 27.69
CA LEU A 308 -11.54 -36.44 28.98
C LEU A 308 -12.67 -36.41 30.03
N ASN A 309 -13.70 -35.60 29.85
CA ASN A 309 -14.73 -35.35 30.87
C ASN A 309 -16.14 -35.42 30.23
N PRO A 310 -16.75 -36.63 30.10
CA PRO A 310 -18.01 -36.79 29.41
C PRO A 310 -19.24 -36.36 30.22
N ILE A 311 -19.11 -35.42 31.17
CA ILE A 311 -20.23 -34.89 31.96
C ILE A 311 -20.85 -33.70 31.23
N PRO A 312 -22.05 -33.82 30.63
CA PRO A 312 -22.64 -32.84 29.70
C PRO A 312 -22.84 -31.42 30.29
N PHE A 313 -22.97 -31.32 31.59
CA PHE A 313 -23.26 -30.02 32.25
C PHE A 313 -22.00 -29.20 32.51
N LEU A 314 -20.86 -29.80 32.82
CA LEU A 314 -19.57 -29.11 33.01
C LEU A 314 -18.95 -28.66 31.69
N ASP A 315 -19.23 -29.37 30.60
CA ASP A 315 -18.71 -29.08 29.25
C ASP A 315 -19.14 -27.71 28.72
N VAL A 316 -20.36 -27.28 29.02
CA VAL A 316 -20.92 -26.07 28.46
C VAL A 316 -20.41 -24.82 29.16
N ILE A 317 -20.32 -24.86 30.50
CA ILE A 317 -19.79 -23.72 31.28
C ILE A 317 -18.26 -23.63 31.03
N GLY A 318 -17.57 -24.75 31.05
CA GLY A 318 -16.13 -24.82 30.76
C GLY A 318 -15.79 -24.38 29.33
N GLY A 319 -16.63 -24.74 28.36
CA GLY A 319 -16.49 -24.36 26.96
C GLY A 319 -16.62 -22.86 26.73
N ALA A 320 -17.61 -22.22 27.36
CA ALA A 320 -17.82 -20.78 27.28
C ALA A 320 -16.69 -19.99 27.95
N ILE A 321 -16.20 -20.46 29.10
CA ILE A 321 -15.06 -19.84 29.81
C ILE A 321 -13.79 -19.92 28.92
N THR A 322 -13.58 -21.05 28.22
CA THR A 322 -12.44 -21.23 27.32
C THR A 322 -12.51 -20.27 26.14
N ASP A 323 -13.68 -20.08 25.53
CA ASP A 323 -13.87 -19.16 24.41
C ASP A 323 -13.71 -17.69 24.84
N LEU A 324 -14.19 -17.33 26.02
CA LEU A 324 -13.92 -16.00 26.60
C LEU A 324 -12.43 -15.77 26.90
N ALA A 325 -11.75 -16.80 27.40
CA ALA A 325 -10.31 -16.76 27.61
C ALA A 325 -9.53 -16.63 26.30
N LEU A 326 -9.97 -17.32 25.24
CA LEU A 326 -9.43 -17.19 23.89
C LEU A 326 -9.59 -15.75 23.39
N ILE A 327 -10.80 -15.18 23.41
CA ILE A 327 -11.07 -13.80 22.95
C ILE A 327 -10.18 -12.80 23.71
N ARG A 328 -10.07 -12.93 25.04
CA ARG A 328 -9.23 -12.04 25.84
C ARG A 328 -7.73 -12.22 25.59
N SER A 329 -7.29 -13.45 25.27
CA SER A 329 -5.91 -13.74 24.92
C SER A 329 -5.56 -13.10 23.57
N LEU A 330 -6.45 -13.20 22.59
CA LEU A 330 -6.31 -12.53 21.31
C LEU A 330 -6.29 -11.01 21.46
N ALA A 331 -7.22 -10.44 22.25
CA ALA A 331 -7.25 -9.00 22.52
C ALA A 331 -5.92 -8.52 23.15
N ARG A 332 -5.37 -9.23 24.14
CA ARG A 332 -4.05 -8.92 24.71
C ARG A 332 -2.92 -9.02 23.68
N PHE A 333 -2.98 -10.05 22.84
CA PHE A 333 -1.99 -10.24 21.79
C PHE A 333 -1.97 -9.08 20.79
N TYR A 334 -3.15 -8.56 20.45
CA TYR A 334 -3.28 -7.36 19.59
C TYR A 334 -3.03 -6.05 20.34
N GLY A 335 -2.77 -6.09 21.66
CA GLY A 335 -2.54 -4.89 22.50
C GLY A 335 -3.81 -4.09 22.78
N LEU A 336 -4.97 -4.71 22.63
CA LEU A 336 -6.29 -4.12 22.85
C LEU A 336 -6.84 -4.59 24.21
N PRO A 337 -6.84 -3.76 25.26
CA PRO A 337 -7.39 -4.15 26.54
C PRO A 337 -8.91 -4.34 26.40
N MET A 338 -9.36 -5.57 26.61
CA MET A 338 -10.77 -5.93 26.53
C MET A 338 -11.28 -6.40 27.90
N THR A 339 -12.33 -5.80 28.39
CA THR A 339 -12.97 -6.21 29.63
C THR A 339 -13.71 -7.53 29.46
N SER A 340 -14.02 -8.22 30.57
CA SER A 340 -14.82 -9.45 30.51
C SER A 340 -16.22 -9.21 29.92
N TYR A 341 -16.79 -8.05 30.16
CA TYR A 341 -18.09 -7.65 29.62
C TYR A 341 -18.06 -7.49 28.11
N GLU A 342 -17.04 -6.80 27.56
CA GLU A 342 -16.86 -6.63 26.11
C GLU A 342 -16.59 -7.96 25.42
N ALA A 343 -15.75 -8.82 26.00
CA ALA A 343 -15.48 -10.16 25.47
C ALA A 343 -16.76 -11.01 25.45
N THR A 344 -17.61 -10.91 26.49
CA THR A 344 -18.91 -11.61 26.54
C THR A 344 -19.87 -11.09 25.47
N ASN A 345 -19.94 -9.77 25.27
CA ASN A 345 -20.75 -9.19 24.20
C ASN A 345 -20.27 -9.59 22.81
N LEU A 346 -18.97 -9.64 22.60
CA LEU A 346 -18.39 -10.11 21.33
C LEU A 346 -18.73 -11.58 21.10
N LEU A 347 -18.56 -12.44 22.10
CA LEU A 347 -18.93 -13.86 22.01
C LEU A 347 -20.43 -14.04 21.70
N LYS A 348 -21.32 -13.31 22.38
CA LYS A 348 -22.75 -13.32 22.07
C LYS A 348 -23.00 -12.91 20.61
N THR A 349 -22.41 -11.83 20.15
CA THR A 349 -22.58 -11.36 18.77
C THR A 349 -22.14 -12.42 17.76
N ILE A 350 -21.00 -13.09 17.99
CA ILE A 350 -20.52 -14.17 17.13
C ILE A 350 -21.52 -15.33 17.11
N LEU A 351 -21.99 -15.77 18.26
CA LEU A 351 -22.94 -16.89 18.39
C LEU A 351 -24.29 -16.59 17.73
N PHE A 352 -24.85 -15.40 17.95
CA PHE A 352 -26.13 -15.02 17.33
C PHE A 352 -26.01 -14.83 15.82
N SER A 353 -24.93 -14.23 15.35
CA SER A 353 -24.71 -13.97 13.93
C SER A 353 -24.33 -15.21 13.13
N SER A 354 -23.95 -16.31 13.80
CA SER A 354 -23.66 -17.61 13.15
C SER A 354 -24.93 -18.36 12.67
N GLY A 355 -26.11 -17.76 12.83
CA GLY A 355 -27.37 -18.38 12.38
C GLY A 355 -27.74 -19.66 13.13
N GLY A 356 -27.28 -19.82 14.37
CA GLY A 356 -27.54 -21.01 15.19
C GLY A 356 -26.61 -22.21 14.92
N LEU A 357 -25.73 -22.14 13.94
CA LEU A 357 -24.76 -23.21 13.63
C LEU A 357 -23.81 -23.49 14.81
N LEU A 358 -23.36 -22.43 15.47
CA LEU A 358 -22.52 -22.53 16.68
C LEU A 358 -23.37 -22.67 17.97
N LEU A 359 -24.63 -22.23 17.95
CA LEU A 359 -25.53 -22.33 19.08
C LEU A 359 -25.95 -23.78 19.39
N GLY A 360 -26.12 -24.62 18.38
CA GLY A 360 -26.43 -26.03 18.56
C GLY A 360 -25.35 -26.81 19.33
N GLU A 361 -24.13 -26.32 19.30
CA GLU A 361 -22.96 -26.94 19.94
C GLU A 361 -22.69 -26.41 21.38
N ILE A 362 -23.02 -25.14 21.64
CA ILE A 362 -22.78 -24.43 22.94
C ILE A 362 -24.06 -24.09 23.64
N GLY A 363 -25.20 -24.24 22.96
CA GLY A 363 -26.27 -23.27 23.03
C GLY A 363 -27.29 -23.38 24.12
N SER A 364 -27.72 -24.52 24.60
CA SER A 364 -28.88 -24.52 25.50
C SER A 364 -28.58 -23.99 26.89
N SER A 365 -27.37 -24.11 27.38
CA SER A 365 -26.99 -23.77 28.75
C SER A 365 -26.41 -22.35 28.89
N LEU A 366 -25.80 -21.79 27.84
CA LEU A 366 -25.35 -20.41 27.85
C LEU A 366 -26.57 -19.45 27.87
N MET A 367 -27.67 -19.84 27.17
CA MET A 367 -28.92 -19.10 27.22
C MET A 367 -29.62 -19.22 28.58
N LEU A 368 -29.53 -20.35 29.26
CA LEU A 368 -30.14 -20.57 30.57
C LEU A 368 -29.34 -19.97 31.73
N GLY A 369 -28.00 -19.81 31.57
CA GLY A 369 -27.12 -19.32 32.65
C GLY A 369 -26.84 -17.81 32.69
N LEU A 370 -27.10 -17.05 31.64
CA LEU A 370 -26.71 -15.63 31.52
C LEU A 370 -27.83 -14.62 31.67
N GLY A 371 -28.87 -14.95 32.42
CA GLY A 371 -29.79 -13.94 32.98
C GLY A 371 -31.17 -13.88 32.37
N ASN A 372 -32.11 -13.60 33.23
CA ASN A 372 -33.57 -13.58 33.11
C ASN A 372 -34.21 -12.68 32.02
N SER A 373 -33.42 -12.12 31.11
CA SER A 373 -33.94 -11.22 30.06
C SER A 373 -34.17 -11.90 28.69
N THR A 374 -33.82 -13.17 28.53
CA THR A 374 -34.01 -13.89 27.25
C THR A 374 -35.18 -14.90 27.29
N ALA A 375 -35.83 -15.09 28.44
CA ALA A 375 -37.02 -15.93 28.56
C ALA A 375 -38.25 -15.39 27.79
N ALA A 376 -38.23 -14.13 27.38
CA ALA A 376 -39.35 -13.48 26.67
C ALA A 376 -39.37 -13.74 25.15
N ILE A 377 -38.30 -14.33 24.55
CA ILE A 377 -38.27 -14.57 23.10
C ILE A 377 -38.75 -15.97 22.73
N VAL A 378 -38.90 -16.87 23.72
CA VAL A 378 -39.34 -18.27 23.49
C VAL A 378 -40.86 -18.43 23.56
N SER A 379 -41.60 -17.36 23.85
CA SER A 379 -43.06 -17.43 24.05
C SER A 379 -43.93 -16.87 22.91
N SER A 380 -43.42 -16.75 21.67
CA SER A 380 -44.30 -16.51 20.52
C SER A 380 -44.50 -17.81 19.71
N ASP A 381 -45.72 -18.12 19.52
CA ASP A 381 -46.46 -19.25 18.98
C ASP A 381 -45.96 -19.93 17.68
N ASN A 382 -44.70 -20.19 17.54
CA ASN A 382 -44.18 -21.12 16.51
C ASN A 382 -43.04 -21.94 17.11
N PRO A 383 -43.26 -23.19 17.50
CA PRO A 383 -42.20 -24.09 17.93
C PRO A 383 -41.44 -24.52 16.66
N LEU A 384 -40.49 -23.73 16.20
CA LEU A 384 -39.35 -24.28 15.44
C LEU A 384 -38.71 -25.29 16.38
N ASN A 385 -38.95 -26.56 16.07
CA ASN A 385 -38.43 -27.73 16.76
C ASN A 385 -36.93 -27.69 16.94
N ILE A 386 -36.45 -26.92 17.92
CA ILE A 386 -35.04 -26.88 18.35
C ILE A 386 -34.62 -28.30 18.84
N THR A 387 -35.57 -29.05 19.38
CA THR A 387 -35.37 -30.45 19.78
C THR A 387 -35.11 -31.41 18.62
N THR A 388 -35.63 -31.15 17.41
CA THR A 388 -35.39 -32.00 16.25
C THR A 388 -34.04 -31.71 15.57
N PHE A 389 -33.57 -30.44 15.62
CA PHE A 389 -32.26 -30.08 15.03
C PHE A 389 -31.09 -30.51 15.93
N ALA A 390 -31.23 -30.37 17.26
CA ALA A 390 -30.22 -30.85 18.21
C ALA A 390 -30.24 -32.40 18.37
N GLY A 391 -31.43 -33.03 18.38
CA GLY A 391 -31.59 -34.44 18.62
C GLY A 391 -31.17 -35.35 17.43
N GLY A 392 -31.38 -34.91 16.20
CA GLY A 392 -31.10 -35.70 15.00
C GLY A 392 -29.63 -35.85 14.65
N ALA A 393 -28.80 -34.83 14.90
CA ALA A 393 -27.38 -34.86 14.61
C ALA A 393 -26.53 -35.41 15.80
N LEU A 394 -26.92 -35.11 17.02
CA LEU A 394 -26.23 -35.55 18.23
C LEU A 394 -26.50 -37.05 18.57
N ALA A 395 -27.67 -37.57 18.29
CA ALA A 395 -28.01 -38.96 18.61
C ALA A 395 -27.21 -40.00 17.79
N LYS A 396 -26.56 -39.63 16.69
CA LYS A 396 -25.68 -40.46 15.89
C LYS A 396 -24.19 -40.39 16.26
N LEU A 397 -23.80 -39.52 17.18
CA LEU A 397 -22.41 -39.32 17.56
C LEU A 397 -22.10 -39.94 18.93
N THR A 398 -22.21 -41.28 18.98
CA THR A 398 -21.81 -42.09 20.15
C THR A 398 -20.28 -42.21 20.23
N GLY A 399 -19.62 -41.16 20.78
CA GLY A 399 -18.20 -41.22 21.09
C GLY A 399 -17.65 -39.86 21.50
N GLY A 400 -16.99 -39.79 22.64
CA GLY A 400 -16.38 -38.54 23.20
C GLY A 400 -15.44 -37.82 22.22
N ILE A 401 -14.78 -38.56 21.31
CA ILE A 401 -13.89 -38.00 20.28
C ILE A 401 -14.63 -37.17 19.25
N ALA A 402 -15.85 -37.58 18.86
CA ALA A 402 -16.64 -36.83 17.89
C ALA A 402 -17.18 -35.52 18.49
N GLN A 403 -17.65 -35.53 19.73
CA GLN A 403 -18.08 -34.34 20.46
C GLN A 403 -16.90 -33.38 20.70
N ALA A 404 -15.72 -33.90 21.07
CA ALA A 404 -14.50 -33.13 21.22
C ALA A 404 -14.09 -32.39 19.94
N GLY A 405 -14.17 -33.08 18.79
CA GLY A 405 -13.90 -32.47 17.48
C GLY A 405 -14.82 -31.31 17.18
N ILE A 406 -16.13 -31.50 17.39
CA ILE A 406 -17.14 -30.43 17.15
C ILE A 406 -16.92 -29.22 18.04
N ALA A 407 -16.64 -29.42 19.34
CA ALA A 407 -16.38 -28.34 20.26
C ALA A 407 -15.06 -27.58 19.94
N GLY A 408 -14.04 -28.29 19.52
CA GLY A 408 -12.78 -27.69 19.04
C GLY A 408 -13.01 -26.86 17.77
N TYR A 409 -13.80 -27.36 16.82
CA TYR A 409 -14.19 -26.60 15.62
C TYR A 409 -14.96 -25.33 15.97
N GLY A 410 -15.93 -25.41 16.90
CA GLY A 410 -16.67 -24.22 17.35
C GLY A 410 -15.76 -23.17 17.98
N SER A 411 -14.82 -23.57 18.83
CA SER A 411 -13.82 -22.67 19.41
C SER A 411 -12.90 -22.04 18.35
N TYR A 412 -12.46 -22.82 17.36
CA TYR A 412 -11.66 -22.33 16.25
C TYR A 412 -12.40 -21.24 15.48
N THR A 413 -13.66 -21.48 15.13
CA THR A 413 -14.49 -20.54 14.40
C THR A 413 -14.75 -19.25 15.19
N ILE A 414 -15.03 -19.37 16.50
CA ILE A 414 -15.16 -18.22 17.40
C ILE A 414 -13.85 -17.41 17.43
N GLY A 415 -12.72 -18.11 17.52
CA GLY A 415 -11.39 -17.48 17.50
C GLY A 415 -11.12 -16.71 16.21
N LYS A 416 -11.45 -17.30 15.05
CA LYS A 416 -11.32 -16.63 13.74
C LYS A 416 -12.19 -15.41 13.62
N ALA A 417 -13.45 -15.49 14.07
CA ALA A 417 -14.35 -14.33 14.08
C ALA A 417 -13.86 -13.22 15.00
N ALA A 418 -13.37 -13.57 16.20
CA ALA A 418 -12.78 -12.62 17.13
C ALA A 418 -11.50 -11.98 16.56
N GLN A 419 -10.64 -12.79 15.90
CA GLN A 419 -9.45 -12.31 15.21
C GLN A 419 -9.78 -11.21 14.19
N VAL A 420 -10.71 -11.47 13.27
CA VAL A 420 -11.12 -10.50 12.24
C VAL A 420 -11.69 -9.22 12.85
N TYR A 421 -12.50 -9.34 13.92
CA TYR A 421 -13.04 -8.20 14.64
C TYR A 421 -11.92 -7.32 15.25
N LEU A 422 -10.93 -7.94 15.90
CA LEU A 422 -9.81 -7.24 16.53
C LEU A 422 -8.88 -6.60 15.48
N GLU A 423 -8.59 -7.29 14.39
CA GLU A 423 -7.78 -6.77 13.27
C GLU A 423 -8.41 -5.55 12.61
N LYS A 424 -9.74 -5.49 12.57
CA LYS A 424 -10.50 -4.32 12.07
C LYS A 424 -10.70 -3.21 13.13
N GLY A 425 -9.91 -3.22 14.20
CA GLY A 425 -9.98 -2.19 15.25
C GLY A 425 -11.26 -2.26 16.10
N CYS A 426 -11.67 -3.45 16.50
CA CYS A 426 -12.88 -3.72 17.27
C CYS A 426 -14.18 -3.33 16.57
N THR A 427 -14.22 -3.47 15.24
CA THR A 427 -15.40 -3.20 14.41
C THR A 427 -15.67 -4.34 13.44
N TRP A 428 -16.93 -4.46 13.01
CA TRP A 428 -17.30 -5.39 11.93
C TRP A 428 -17.25 -4.72 10.54
N GLY A 429 -16.85 -3.43 10.49
CA GLY A 429 -16.87 -2.63 9.27
C GLY A 429 -18.28 -2.34 8.76
N HIS A 430 -18.37 -1.87 7.53
CA HIS A 430 -19.64 -1.47 6.89
C HIS A 430 -20.57 -2.66 6.52
N LEU A 431 -20.02 -3.87 6.45
CA LEU A 431 -20.79 -5.08 6.11
C LEU A 431 -21.59 -5.63 7.32
N GLY A 432 -21.24 -5.24 8.54
CA GLY A 432 -21.87 -5.70 9.77
C GLY A 432 -21.46 -7.11 10.21
N ALA A 433 -21.78 -7.44 11.47
CA ALA A 433 -21.37 -8.70 12.10
C ALA A 433 -21.87 -9.95 11.37
N SER A 434 -23.15 -9.97 10.99
CA SER A 434 -23.77 -11.15 10.37
C SER A 434 -23.11 -11.54 9.06
N THR A 435 -22.85 -10.58 8.16
CA THR A 435 -22.23 -10.84 6.86
C THR A 435 -20.79 -11.33 7.02
N VAL A 436 -19.99 -10.65 7.86
CA VAL A 436 -18.59 -11.01 8.09
C VAL A 436 -18.46 -12.40 8.73
N ILE A 437 -19.30 -12.73 9.69
CA ILE A 437 -19.28 -14.03 10.35
C ILE A 437 -19.72 -15.16 9.41
N GLN A 438 -20.74 -14.93 8.58
CA GLN A 438 -21.15 -15.89 7.54
C GLN A 438 -20.04 -16.14 6.52
N GLU A 439 -19.33 -15.11 6.11
CA GLU A 439 -18.17 -15.22 5.23
C GLU A 439 -17.07 -16.08 5.87
N ILE A 440 -16.73 -15.83 7.14
CA ILE A 440 -15.74 -16.64 7.88
C ILE A 440 -16.18 -18.10 7.97
N LEU A 441 -17.45 -18.37 8.27
CA LEU A 441 -18.01 -19.72 8.34
C LEU A 441 -17.90 -20.45 6.99
N SER A 442 -18.07 -19.75 5.87
CA SER A 442 -17.94 -20.33 4.54
C SER A 442 -16.49 -20.63 4.15
N GLN A 443 -15.53 -19.89 4.69
CA GLN A 443 -14.09 -20.05 4.42
C GLN A 443 -13.43 -21.12 5.30
N VAL A 444 -13.96 -21.35 6.50
CA VAL A 444 -13.42 -22.35 7.43
C VAL A 444 -13.93 -23.75 7.04
N ASP A 445 -13.05 -24.54 6.40
CA ASP A 445 -13.40 -25.95 6.06
C ASP A 445 -13.48 -26.81 7.32
N LYS A 446 -14.71 -27.17 7.67
CA LYS A 446 -15.02 -28.02 8.82
C LYS A 446 -14.26 -29.36 8.79
N ASN A 447 -14.17 -29.98 7.63
CA ASN A 447 -13.56 -31.31 7.51
C ASN A 447 -12.05 -31.28 7.76
N THR A 448 -11.38 -30.27 7.24
CA THR A 448 -9.95 -30.03 7.47
C THR A 448 -9.63 -29.80 8.94
N ILE A 449 -10.42 -28.97 9.63
CA ILE A 449 -10.22 -28.70 11.06
C ILE A 449 -10.50 -29.97 11.90
N LEU A 450 -11.58 -30.69 11.62
CA LEU A 450 -11.90 -31.92 12.33
C LEU A 450 -10.85 -33.03 12.10
N TYR A 451 -10.33 -33.13 10.87
CA TYR A 451 -9.26 -34.08 10.55
C TYR A 451 -8.00 -33.76 11.36
N ARG A 452 -7.57 -32.52 11.34
CA ARG A 452 -6.38 -32.06 12.09
C ARG A 452 -6.53 -32.24 13.60
N LEU A 453 -7.72 -31.96 14.16
CA LEU A 453 -8.00 -32.19 15.58
C LEU A 453 -7.93 -33.66 15.92
N ARG A 454 -8.47 -34.55 15.07
CA ARG A 454 -8.40 -36.00 15.28
C ARG A 454 -6.98 -36.53 15.24
N GLU A 455 -6.19 -36.08 14.29
CA GLU A 455 -4.79 -36.49 14.16
C GLU A 455 -3.98 -36.09 15.40
N GLU A 456 -4.11 -34.84 15.85
CA GLU A 456 -3.37 -34.33 17.02
C GLU A 456 -3.89 -34.91 18.37
N LEU A 457 -5.18 -35.25 18.46
CA LEU A 457 -5.74 -35.90 19.66
C LEU A 457 -5.47 -37.42 19.66
N GLY A 458 -5.60 -38.07 18.49
CA GLY A 458 -5.37 -39.50 18.36
C GLY A 458 -3.94 -39.94 18.68
N GLY A 459 -2.94 -39.14 18.33
CA GLY A 459 -1.55 -39.38 18.73
C GLY A 459 -1.28 -39.37 20.23
N LYS A 460 -2.15 -38.70 21.01
CA LYS A 460 -2.08 -38.70 22.50
C LYS A 460 -2.89 -39.82 23.16
N PHE A 461 -3.86 -40.38 22.47
CA PHE A 461 -4.68 -41.50 22.98
C PHE A 461 -4.15 -42.87 22.57
N GLY A 462 -3.17 -42.95 21.67
CA GLY A 462 -2.51 -44.19 21.25
C GLY A 462 -1.35 -44.62 22.18
N GLU A 463 -1.00 -43.80 23.18
CA GLU A 463 0.02 -44.12 24.20
C GLU A 463 -0.57 -44.52 25.57
N PHE A 464 -1.88 -44.74 25.65
CA PHE A 464 -2.58 -45.33 26.80
C PHE A 464 -3.32 -46.60 26.27
#